data_d2a2d65a778026177f566173d5039868
#
_entry.id   d2a2d65a778026177f566173d5039868
#
_cell.length_a   1.000
_cell.length_b   1.000
_cell.length_c   1.000
_cell.angle_alpha   90.00
_cell.angle_beta   90.00
_cell.angle_gamma   90.00
#
_symmetry.space_group_name_H-M   'P 1'
#
loop_
_entity.id
_entity.type
_entity.pdbx_description
1 polymer ?
#
loop_
_entity_poly.entity_id
_entity_poly.type
_entity_poly.pdbx_seq_one_letter_code
_entity_poly.pdbx_strand_id
1 'polypeptide(L)'
;MFTKIRMKNFYSFNDVTFDLSDGTNSYKSLAIVYGENGSGKTNLMSGLGIFIDLMRTMDVRDMIEQILYDQEHPKGASEPLHKISRQDLAHVLRSSENLFDECRMIGCNEPVYLQYDFIIKGKKGSYIVEFGADGIIHEKLEYVLEKRKGTYFDLTSDKQSINKALFKSDTLKTDVTAQLKRFWGKHTFLAIILHEMNDKSEQYFDEGLLGNFLTLLHEFFK
;
A
#
# COMPACT_ATOMS: atom_id res chain seq x y z
N MET A 1 -7.60 8.98 -9.52
CA MET A 1 -7.79 7.96 -10.57
C MET A 1 -6.47 7.55 -11.16
N PHE A 2 -6.23 6.23 -11.31
CA PHE A 2 -5.02 5.71 -11.92
C PHE A 2 -5.01 5.94 -13.42
N THR A 3 -3.84 6.29 -13.96
CA THR A 3 -3.60 6.52 -15.39
C THR A 3 -2.72 5.46 -16.01
N LYS A 4 -1.92 4.78 -15.19
CA LYS A 4 -1.05 3.68 -15.63
C LYS A 4 -0.72 2.77 -14.47
N ILE A 5 -0.66 1.47 -14.74
CA ILE A 5 -0.18 0.47 -13.79
C ILE A 5 0.87 -0.36 -14.50
N ARG A 6 2.08 -0.41 -13.96
CA ARG A 6 3.15 -1.31 -14.41
C ARG A 6 3.38 -2.36 -13.36
N MET A 7 3.45 -3.60 -13.79
CA MET A 7 3.64 -4.77 -12.95
C MET A 7 4.77 -5.61 -13.50
N LYS A 8 5.75 -5.96 -12.67
CA LYS A 8 6.83 -6.89 -13.02
C LYS A 8 6.89 -8.04 -12.03
N ASN A 9 7.21 -9.23 -12.53
CA ASN A 9 7.32 -10.45 -11.73
C ASN A 9 6.07 -10.72 -10.87
N PHE A 10 4.90 -10.33 -11.40
CA PHE A 10 3.63 -10.29 -10.69
C PHE A 10 2.66 -11.34 -11.27
N TYR A 11 2.32 -12.35 -10.48
CA TYR A 11 1.54 -13.52 -10.90
C TYR A 11 2.05 -14.17 -12.19
N SER A 12 1.37 -13.92 -13.33
CA SER A 12 1.75 -14.42 -14.66
C SER A 12 2.51 -13.41 -15.51
N PHE A 13 2.77 -12.21 -14.99
CA PHE A 13 3.38 -11.13 -15.76
C PHE A 13 4.87 -10.98 -15.44
N ASN A 14 5.69 -11.12 -16.47
CA ASN A 14 7.11 -10.76 -16.37
C ASN A 14 7.29 -9.22 -16.32
N ASP A 15 6.71 -8.50 -17.31
CA ASP A 15 6.66 -7.03 -17.32
C ASP A 15 5.46 -6.60 -18.16
N VAL A 16 4.46 -6.01 -17.55
CA VAL A 16 3.27 -5.53 -18.24
C VAL A 16 2.94 -4.12 -17.81
N THR A 17 2.48 -3.33 -18.74
CA THR A 17 1.96 -1.99 -18.47
C THR A 17 0.52 -1.88 -18.95
N PHE A 18 -0.38 -1.55 -18.02
CA PHE A 18 -1.78 -1.25 -18.31
C PHE A 18 -1.97 0.27 -18.35
N ASP A 19 -2.17 0.80 -19.54
CA ASP A 19 -2.29 2.23 -19.78
C ASP A 19 -3.78 2.64 -19.84
N LEU A 20 -4.19 3.38 -18.81
CA LEU A 20 -5.51 3.97 -18.64
C LEU A 20 -5.52 5.47 -18.96
N SER A 21 -4.41 6.03 -19.48
CA SER A 21 -4.35 7.44 -19.85
C SER A 21 -5.22 7.74 -21.07
N ASP A 22 -5.80 8.92 -21.09
CA ASP A 22 -6.52 9.47 -22.23
C ASP A 22 -5.93 10.86 -22.54
N GLY A 23 -4.89 10.86 -23.36
CA GLY A 23 -4.11 12.06 -23.65
C GLY A 23 -3.16 12.48 -22.50
N THR A 24 -2.82 13.76 -22.43
CA THR A 24 -1.71 14.24 -21.60
C THR A 24 -2.07 14.39 -20.11
N ASN A 25 -3.32 14.75 -19.80
CA ASN A 25 -3.75 15.08 -18.43
C ASN A 25 -5.11 14.49 -18.05
N SER A 26 -5.52 13.42 -18.72
CA SER A 26 -6.80 12.76 -18.49
C SER A 26 -6.62 11.24 -18.37
N TYR A 27 -7.66 10.56 -17.97
CA TYR A 27 -7.74 9.13 -17.80
C TYR A 27 -9.00 8.59 -18.50
N LYS A 28 -8.95 7.35 -18.92
CA LYS A 28 -10.11 6.64 -19.47
C LYS A 28 -11.12 6.38 -18.36
N SER A 29 -12.36 6.80 -18.55
CA SER A 29 -13.46 6.53 -17.62
C SER A 29 -13.93 5.08 -17.68
N LEU A 30 -13.65 4.39 -18.79
CA LEU A 30 -14.00 2.99 -19.03
C LEU A 30 -12.87 2.31 -19.79
N ALA A 31 -12.47 1.13 -19.33
CA ALA A 31 -11.58 0.23 -20.02
C ALA A 31 -12.20 -1.18 -20.02
N ILE A 32 -12.27 -1.81 -21.18
CA ILE A 32 -12.79 -3.18 -21.33
C ILE A 32 -11.61 -4.09 -21.61
N VAL A 33 -11.44 -5.13 -20.79
CA VAL A 33 -10.40 -6.14 -20.95
C VAL A 33 -11.04 -7.44 -21.39
N TYR A 34 -10.67 -7.94 -22.56
CA TYR A 34 -11.13 -9.21 -23.10
C TYR A 34 -9.96 -10.06 -23.58
N GLY A 35 -10.17 -11.36 -23.69
CA GLY A 35 -9.15 -12.31 -24.12
C GLY A 35 -9.51 -13.73 -23.68
N GLU A 36 -8.73 -14.71 -24.12
CA GLU A 36 -8.90 -16.12 -23.77
C GLU A 36 -8.75 -16.39 -22.27
N ASN A 37 -9.30 -17.52 -21.82
CA ASN A 37 -9.08 -17.97 -20.44
C ASN A 37 -7.59 -18.25 -20.21
N GLY A 38 -7.07 -17.83 -19.07
CA GLY A 38 -5.64 -17.93 -18.77
C GLY A 38 -4.76 -16.77 -19.30
N SER A 39 -5.30 -15.82 -20.06
CA SER A 39 -4.53 -14.69 -20.61
C SER A 39 -4.11 -13.62 -19.59
N GLY A 40 -4.37 -13.82 -18.28
CA GLY A 40 -3.96 -12.90 -17.23
C GLY A 40 -4.94 -11.77 -16.90
N LYS A 41 -6.17 -11.77 -17.43
CA LYS A 41 -7.20 -10.74 -17.16
C LYS A 41 -7.43 -10.52 -15.67
N THR A 42 -7.59 -11.61 -14.91
CA THR A 42 -7.77 -11.56 -13.46
C THR A 42 -6.54 -10.97 -12.77
N ASN A 43 -5.34 -11.36 -13.20
CA ASN A 43 -4.08 -10.85 -12.62
C ASN A 43 -3.91 -9.34 -12.87
N LEU A 44 -4.40 -8.85 -14.01
CA LEU A 44 -4.43 -7.42 -14.30
C LEU A 44 -5.31 -6.67 -13.28
N MET A 45 -6.49 -7.19 -12.99
CA MET A 45 -7.40 -6.62 -11.99
C MET A 45 -6.84 -6.75 -10.56
N SER A 46 -6.14 -7.86 -10.29
CA SER A 46 -5.44 -8.06 -9.01
C SER A 46 -4.40 -6.97 -8.75
N GLY A 47 -3.76 -6.43 -9.78
CA GLY A 47 -2.83 -5.31 -9.65
C GLY A 47 -3.45 -4.05 -9.01
N LEU A 48 -4.75 -3.82 -9.21
CA LEU A 48 -5.49 -2.77 -8.49
C LEU A 48 -5.85 -3.19 -7.06
N GLY A 49 -6.28 -4.45 -6.88
CA GLY A 49 -6.63 -4.98 -5.57
C GLY A 49 -5.44 -4.95 -4.60
N ILE A 50 -4.27 -5.36 -5.06
CA ILE A 50 -3.03 -5.37 -4.27
C ILE A 50 -2.66 -3.97 -3.74
N PHE A 51 -2.96 -2.91 -4.50
CA PHE A 51 -2.75 -1.56 -3.99
C PHE A 51 -3.51 -1.32 -2.69
N ILE A 52 -4.78 -1.72 -2.65
CA ILE A 52 -5.63 -1.58 -1.45
C ILE A 52 -5.12 -2.47 -0.32
N ASP A 53 -4.77 -3.72 -0.64
CA ASP A 53 -4.27 -4.66 0.36
C ASP A 53 -2.96 -4.17 1.00
N LEU A 54 -2.03 -3.65 0.21
CA LEU A 54 -0.78 -3.06 0.70
C LEU A 54 -1.01 -1.91 1.70
N MET A 55 -2.06 -1.10 1.47
CA MET A 55 -2.39 0.02 2.35
C MET A 55 -3.05 -0.42 3.66
N ARG A 56 -3.64 -1.62 3.72
CA ARG A 56 -4.37 -2.15 4.87
C ARG A 56 -3.56 -3.12 5.74
N THR A 57 -2.31 -3.37 5.39
CA THR A 57 -1.49 -4.39 6.06
C THR A 57 -1.32 -4.16 7.57
N MET A 58 -1.30 -2.91 8.04
CA MET A 58 -1.25 -2.58 9.48
C MET A 58 -2.57 -2.93 10.18
N ASP A 59 -3.70 -2.57 9.59
CA ASP A 59 -5.03 -2.88 10.13
C ASP A 59 -5.26 -4.39 10.19
N VAL A 60 -4.82 -5.12 9.16
CA VAL A 60 -4.88 -6.59 9.12
C VAL A 60 -4.04 -7.22 10.24
N ARG A 61 -2.84 -6.70 10.49
CA ARG A 61 -2.01 -7.13 11.63
C ARG A 61 -2.77 -7.01 12.95
N ASP A 62 -3.35 -5.85 13.21
CA ASP A 62 -4.04 -5.59 14.47
C ASP A 62 -5.30 -6.44 14.60
N MET A 63 -6.01 -6.68 13.49
CA MET A 63 -7.16 -7.58 13.46
C MET A 63 -6.75 -9.02 13.82
N ILE A 64 -5.64 -9.52 13.28
CA ILE A 64 -5.10 -10.86 13.61
C ILE A 64 -4.75 -10.92 15.11
N GLU A 65 -4.02 -9.95 15.64
CA GLU A 65 -3.67 -9.91 17.06
C GLU A 65 -4.91 -9.89 17.96
N GLN A 66 -5.93 -9.12 17.58
CA GLN A 66 -7.18 -9.07 18.34
C GLN A 66 -7.92 -10.40 18.33
N ILE A 67 -8.03 -11.05 17.16
CA ILE A 67 -8.69 -12.37 17.06
C ILE A 67 -7.95 -13.43 17.90
N LEU A 68 -6.62 -13.44 17.85
CA LEU A 68 -5.82 -14.37 18.63
C LEU A 68 -5.98 -14.12 20.14
N TYR A 69 -5.97 -12.84 20.55
CA TYR A 69 -6.20 -12.47 21.94
C TYR A 69 -7.59 -12.92 22.44
N ASP A 70 -8.64 -12.70 21.65
CA ASP A 70 -10.00 -13.09 22.01
C ASP A 70 -10.17 -14.63 22.06
N GLN A 71 -9.41 -15.39 21.25
CA GLN A 71 -9.37 -16.86 21.34
C GLN A 71 -8.68 -17.37 22.61
N GLU A 72 -7.70 -16.64 23.12
CA GLU A 72 -6.99 -17.00 24.38
C GLU A 72 -7.77 -16.54 25.61
N HIS A 73 -8.61 -15.49 25.49
CA HIS A 73 -9.37 -14.88 26.57
C HIS A 73 -10.88 -14.84 26.23
N PRO A 74 -11.55 -16.01 26.13
CA PRO A 74 -12.95 -16.06 25.73
C PRO A 74 -13.84 -15.35 26.75
N LYS A 75 -14.68 -14.44 26.26
CA LYS A 75 -15.70 -13.78 27.07
C LYS A 75 -16.92 -14.69 27.20
N GLY A 76 -16.93 -15.59 28.18
CA GLY A 76 -18.04 -16.50 28.47
C GLY A 76 -17.62 -17.96 28.72
N ALA A 77 -18.60 -18.81 29.08
CA ALA A 77 -18.36 -20.20 29.48
C ALA A 77 -18.12 -21.19 28.31
N SER A 78 -18.16 -20.75 27.08
CA SER A 78 -17.98 -21.60 25.90
C SER A 78 -16.60 -21.34 25.27
N GLU A 79 -15.72 -22.30 25.37
CA GLU A 79 -14.51 -22.33 24.54
C GLU A 79 -14.90 -22.34 23.05
N PRO A 80 -14.17 -21.61 22.20
CA PRO A 80 -14.41 -21.67 20.76
C PRO A 80 -14.18 -23.09 20.27
N LEU A 81 -15.14 -23.64 19.51
CA LEU A 81 -15.14 -25.02 19.00
C LEU A 81 -13.89 -25.36 18.16
N HIS A 82 -13.27 -24.37 17.54
CA HIS A 82 -11.99 -24.47 16.84
C HIS A 82 -11.18 -23.19 17.03
N LYS A 83 -9.91 -23.34 17.44
CA LYS A 83 -8.93 -22.25 17.43
C LYS A 83 -8.36 -22.15 16.02
N ILE A 84 -8.45 -20.96 15.44
CA ILE A 84 -7.86 -20.64 14.13
C ILE A 84 -6.40 -20.27 14.36
N SER A 85 -5.48 -20.86 13.61
CA SER A 85 -4.06 -20.55 13.73
C SER A 85 -3.75 -19.15 13.20
N ARG A 86 -2.65 -18.54 13.69
CA ARG A 86 -2.14 -17.27 13.14
C ARG A 86 -1.89 -17.36 11.63
N GLN A 87 -1.37 -18.50 11.17
CA GLN A 87 -1.04 -18.72 9.77
C GLN A 87 -2.29 -18.76 8.88
N ASP A 88 -3.37 -19.42 9.36
CA ASP A 88 -4.64 -19.44 8.62
C ASP A 88 -5.28 -18.06 8.58
N LEU A 89 -5.24 -17.30 9.69
CA LEU A 89 -5.72 -15.92 9.74
C LEU A 89 -4.91 -15.03 8.80
N ALA A 90 -3.59 -15.14 8.80
CA ALA A 90 -2.71 -14.39 7.92
C ALA A 90 -3.02 -14.65 6.44
N HIS A 91 -3.33 -15.90 6.08
CA HIS A 91 -3.71 -16.26 4.72
C HIS A 91 -5.09 -15.70 4.34
N VAL A 92 -6.11 -15.95 5.16
CA VAL A 92 -7.50 -15.51 4.88
C VAL A 92 -7.62 -13.99 4.81
N LEU A 93 -6.94 -13.28 5.71
CA LEU A 93 -6.98 -11.82 5.80
C LEU A 93 -5.94 -11.12 4.92
N ARG A 94 -5.13 -11.88 4.17
CA ARG A 94 -4.08 -11.38 3.28
C ARG A 94 -3.11 -10.44 4.02
N SER A 95 -2.48 -10.97 5.06
CA SER A 95 -1.42 -10.25 5.78
C SER A 95 -0.23 -9.92 4.87
N SER A 96 0.61 -8.98 5.27
CA SER A 96 1.79 -8.59 4.48
C SER A 96 2.68 -9.78 4.09
N GLU A 97 2.87 -10.74 5.00
CA GLU A 97 3.68 -11.93 4.78
C GLU A 97 3.13 -12.79 3.64
N ASN A 98 1.81 -13.09 3.66
CA ASN A 98 1.16 -13.88 2.62
C ASN A 98 0.99 -13.12 1.31
N LEU A 99 0.70 -11.83 1.40
CA LEU A 99 0.52 -10.98 0.23
C LEU A 99 1.75 -11.00 -0.67
N PHE A 100 2.94 -10.93 -0.08
CA PHE A 100 4.20 -10.97 -0.82
C PHE A 100 4.42 -12.33 -1.50
N ASP A 101 4.13 -13.42 -0.82
CA ASP A 101 4.25 -14.77 -1.38
C ASP A 101 3.22 -15.04 -2.48
N GLU A 102 1.98 -14.61 -2.32
CA GLU A 102 0.90 -14.79 -3.30
C GLU A 102 1.15 -14.04 -4.59
N CYS A 103 1.76 -12.84 -4.52
CA CYS A 103 1.90 -11.97 -5.68
C CYS A 103 3.05 -12.35 -6.61
N ARG A 104 4.03 -13.10 -6.15
CA ARG A 104 5.21 -13.44 -6.95
C ARG A 104 4.87 -14.32 -8.15
N MET A 105 5.55 -14.08 -9.24
CA MET A 105 5.50 -14.95 -10.41
C MET A 105 6.10 -16.31 -10.06
N ILE A 106 5.39 -17.38 -10.39
CA ILE A 106 5.82 -18.75 -10.12
C ILE A 106 7.17 -19.02 -10.80
N GLY A 107 8.12 -19.52 -10.00
CA GLY A 107 9.47 -19.84 -10.48
C GLY A 107 10.39 -18.61 -10.65
N CYS A 108 9.95 -17.40 -10.25
CA CYS A 108 10.75 -16.19 -10.27
C CYS A 108 11.18 -15.82 -8.83
N ASN A 109 12.47 -15.60 -8.61
CA ASN A 109 13.01 -15.14 -7.32
C ASN A 109 13.26 -13.62 -7.29
N GLU A 110 13.05 -12.95 -8.41
CA GLU A 110 13.17 -11.50 -8.48
C GLU A 110 12.02 -10.81 -7.75
N PRO A 111 12.24 -9.64 -7.17
CA PRO A 111 11.21 -8.88 -6.50
C PRO A 111 10.03 -8.55 -7.41
N VAL A 112 8.84 -8.47 -6.82
CA VAL A 112 7.66 -7.90 -7.46
C VAL A 112 7.82 -6.38 -7.50
N TYR A 113 7.61 -5.79 -8.65
CA TYR A 113 7.59 -4.34 -8.85
C TYR A 113 6.22 -3.88 -9.29
N LEU A 114 5.64 -2.95 -8.56
CA LEU A 114 4.37 -2.30 -8.88
C LEU A 114 4.55 -0.78 -8.95
N GLN A 115 4.07 -0.18 -10.03
CA GLN A 115 4.04 1.27 -10.19
C GLN A 115 2.63 1.71 -10.56
N TYR A 116 2.14 2.70 -9.87
CA TYR A 116 0.83 3.32 -10.07
C TYR A 116 1.00 4.79 -10.40
N ASP A 117 0.79 5.15 -11.67
CA ASP A 117 0.70 6.55 -12.05
C ASP A 117 -0.76 7.01 -11.92
N PHE A 118 -0.97 8.19 -11.38
CA PHE A 118 -2.32 8.68 -11.08
C PHE A 118 -2.46 10.18 -11.35
N ILE A 119 -3.73 10.61 -11.44
CA ILE A 119 -4.12 12.02 -11.46
C ILE A 119 -5.10 12.25 -10.30
N ILE A 120 -4.77 13.20 -9.42
CA ILE A 120 -5.62 13.66 -8.33
C ILE A 120 -5.70 15.19 -8.43
N LYS A 121 -6.93 15.73 -8.44
CA LYS A 121 -7.19 17.18 -8.60
C LYS A 121 -6.41 17.80 -9.77
N GLY A 122 -6.37 17.09 -10.91
CA GLY A 122 -5.71 17.53 -12.13
C GLY A 122 -4.17 17.49 -12.10
N LYS A 123 -3.58 16.93 -11.05
CA LYS A 123 -2.11 16.86 -10.88
C LYS A 123 -1.63 15.42 -10.90
N LYS A 124 -0.54 15.18 -11.64
CA LYS A 124 0.06 13.85 -11.80
C LYS A 124 0.93 13.47 -10.62
N GLY A 125 0.82 12.22 -10.23
CA GLY A 125 1.70 11.56 -9.26
C GLY A 125 2.09 10.17 -9.70
N SER A 126 3.00 9.56 -8.96
CA SER A 126 3.44 8.19 -9.15
C SER A 126 3.78 7.57 -7.81
N TYR A 127 3.27 6.38 -7.57
CA TYR A 127 3.61 5.55 -6.42
C TYR A 127 4.26 4.26 -6.90
N ILE A 128 5.38 3.91 -6.30
CA ILE A 128 6.15 2.71 -6.60
C ILE A 128 6.30 1.92 -5.32
N VAL A 129 6.10 0.61 -5.42
CA VAL A 129 6.43 -0.34 -4.36
C VAL A 129 7.10 -1.56 -4.98
N GLU A 130 8.19 -2.00 -4.37
CA GLU A 130 8.94 -3.20 -4.73
C GLU A 130 9.10 -4.06 -3.48
N PHE A 131 8.79 -5.34 -3.60
CA PHE A 131 8.81 -6.25 -2.46
C PHE A 131 9.21 -7.67 -2.88
N GLY A 132 9.76 -8.41 -1.94
CA GLY A 132 10.24 -9.77 -2.12
C GLY A 132 9.92 -10.66 -0.92
N ALA A 133 10.62 -11.78 -0.79
CA ALA A 133 10.41 -12.75 0.29
C ALA A 133 10.62 -12.14 1.69
N ASP A 134 11.53 -11.18 1.81
CA ASP A 134 11.87 -10.54 3.07
C ASP A 134 11.03 -9.27 3.37
N GLY A 135 10.10 -8.92 2.48
CA GLY A 135 9.20 -7.76 2.62
C GLY A 135 9.45 -6.66 1.61
N ILE A 136 9.15 -5.41 2.01
CA ILE A 136 9.31 -4.21 1.17
C ILE A 136 10.79 -3.86 1.00
N ILE A 137 11.21 -3.77 -0.26
CA ILE A 137 12.60 -3.44 -0.65
C ILE A 137 12.72 -1.97 -1.01
N HIS A 138 11.71 -1.45 -1.73
CA HIS A 138 11.68 -0.06 -2.18
C HIS A 138 10.24 0.48 -2.15
N GLU A 139 10.09 1.69 -1.68
CA GLU A 139 8.82 2.41 -1.69
C GLU A 139 9.06 3.89 -2.01
N LYS A 140 8.37 4.41 -3.02
CA LYS A 140 8.54 5.80 -3.47
C LYS A 140 7.22 6.44 -3.82
N LEU A 141 7.04 7.68 -3.39
CA LEU A 141 5.90 8.50 -3.77
C LEU A 141 6.36 9.85 -4.31
N GLU A 142 5.85 10.19 -5.48
CA GLU A 142 6.03 11.49 -6.10
C GLU A 142 4.69 12.14 -6.37
N TYR A 143 4.52 13.35 -5.89
CA TYR A 143 3.33 14.16 -6.17
C TYR A 143 3.66 15.65 -6.05
N VAL A 144 2.68 16.52 -6.17
CA VAL A 144 2.89 17.96 -6.06
C VAL A 144 3.09 18.37 -4.60
N LEU A 145 4.25 18.93 -4.29
CA LEU A 145 4.52 19.52 -2.97
C LEU A 145 3.63 20.77 -2.78
N GLU A 146 4.01 21.89 -3.32
CA GLU A 146 3.16 23.09 -3.33
C GLU A 146 2.70 23.42 -4.73
N LYS A 147 3.62 23.75 -5.63
CA LYS A 147 3.36 24.14 -7.04
C LYS A 147 4.03 23.22 -8.05
N ARG A 148 5.05 22.47 -7.65
CA ARG A 148 5.85 21.60 -8.51
C ARG A 148 5.81 20.17 -8.00
N LYS A 149 5.90 19.22 -8.93
CA LYS A 149 6.09 17.80 -8.60
C LYS A 149 7.42 17.63 -7.87
N GLY A 150 7.40 16.83 -6.80
CA GLY A 150 8.58 16.47 -6.03
C GLY A 150 8.42 15.10 -5.39
N THR A 151 9.51 14.56 -4.91
CA THR A 151 9.51 13.30 -4.17
C THR A 151 9.04 13.57 -2.75
N TYR A 152 8.02 12.86 -2.32
CA TYR A 152 7.51 12.88 -0.95
C TYR A 152 8.38 12.00 -0.06
N PHE A 153 8.61 10.78 -0.50
CA PHE A 153 9.56 9.86 0.13
C PHE A 153 10.14 8.91 -0.91
N ASP A 154 11.33 8.40 -0.60
CA ASP A 154 12.07 7.39 -1.36
C ASP A 154 12.82 6.54 -0.34
N LEU A 155 12.30 5.34 -0.09
CA LEU A 155 12.66 4.47 1.01
C LEU A 155 13.22 3.16 0.48
N THR A 156 14.42 2.83 0.89
CA THR A 156 15.07 1.53 0.68
C THR A 156 15.64 1.02 2.00
N SER A 157 16.08 -0.23 2.07
CA SER A 157 16.78 -0.78 3.24
C SER A 157 17.97 0.08 3.67
N ASP A 158 18.68 0.64 2.70
CA ASP A 158 19.93 1.38 2.94
C ASP A 158 19.70 2.88 3.13
N LYS A 159 18.62 3.42 2.58
CA LYS A 159 18.34 4.86 2.60
C LYS A 159 16.87 5.15 2.81
N GLN A 160 16.58 5.86 3.89
CA GLN A 160 15.24 6.37 4.18
C GLN A 160 15.20 7.88 3.97
N SER A 161 14.76 8.31 2.80
CA SER A 161 14.62 9.73 2.44
C SER A 161 13.16 10.15 2.50
N ILE A 162 12.80 11.00 3.46
CA ILE A 162 11.48 11.62 3.56
C ILE A 162 11.66 13.13 3.40
N ASN A 163 10.84 13.74 2.54
CA ASN A 163 10.86 15.18 2.34
C ASN A 163 10.38 15.90 3.59
N LYS A 164 11.22 16.77 4.14
CA LYS A 164 10.89 17.54 5.35
C LYS A 164 9.65 18.42 5.19
N ALA A 165 9.35 18.85 3.97
CA ALA A 165 8.19 19.67 3.66
C ALA A 165 6.84 18.93 3.84
N LEU A 166 6.84 17.60 4.00
CA LEU A 166 5.62 16.84 4.30
C LEU A 166 5.08 17.13 5.68
N PHE A 167 5.94 17.53 6.61
CA PHE A 167 5.60 17.76 8.01
C PHE A 167 5.63 19.25 8.35
N LYS A 168 4.52 19.76 8.84
CA LYS A 168 4.41 21.10 9.43
C LYS A 168 4.68 21.08 10.94
N SER A 169 4.57 19.89 11.55
CA SER A 169 4.79 19.66 12.99
C SER A 169 5.99 18.74 13.21
N ASP A 170 6.93 19.17 14.07
CA ASP A 170 8.06 18.32 14.46
C ASP A 170 7.63 17.13 15.33
N THR A 171 6.56 17.27 16.10
CA THR A 171 5.98 16.18 16.90
C THR A 171 5.48 15.08 15.98
N LEU A 172 4.62 15.41 15.00
CA LEU A 172 4.10 14.44 14.03
C LEU A 172 5.24 13.77 13.25
N LYS A 173 6.24 14.56 12.82
CA LYS A 173 7.42 14.02 12.13
C LYS A 173 8.17 13.01 12.99
N THR A 174 8.35 13.29 14.26
CA THR A 174 9.05 12.40 15.20
C THR A 174 8.26 11.10 15.38
N ASP A 175 6.96 11.19 15.60
CA ASP A 175 6.06 10.04 15.76
C ASP A 175 6.08 9.16 14.51
N VAL A 176 5.82 9.74 13.33
CA VAL A 176 5.80 9.01 12.06
C VAL A 176 7.18 8.39 11.76
N THR A 177 8.28 9.06 12.06
CA THR A 177 9.62 8.51 11.87
C THR A 177 9.90 7.34 12.81
N ALA A 178 9.38 7.36 14.02
CA ALA A 178 9.52 6.25 14.98
C ALA A 178 8.73 5.02 14.48
N GLN A 179 7.50 5.22 14.00
CA GLN A 179 6.69 4.14 13.43
C GLN A 179 7.30 3.57 12.14
N LEU A 180 7.83 4.45 11.28
CA LEU A 180 8.56 4.02 10.08
C LEU A 180 9.71 3.06 10.45
N LYS A 181 10.55 3.44 11.40
CA LYS A 181 11.69 2.59 11.82
C LYS A 181 11.26 1.24 12.37
N ARG A 182 10.07 1.18 12.97
CA ARG A 182 9.55 -0.03 13.61
C ARG A 182 8.89 -0.99 12.60
N PHE A 183 8.18 -0.46 11.63
CA PHE A 183 7.25 -1.23 10.82
C PHE A 183 7.56 -1.27 9.33
N TRP A 184 8.31 -0.30 8.79
CA TRP A 184 8.66 -0.31 7.37
C TRP A 184 9.52 -1.53 7.03
N GLY A 185 9.34 -2.07 5.83
CA GLY A 185 9.90 -3.34 5.41
C GLY A 185 8.87 -4.47 5.53
N LYS A 186 8.10 -4.54 6.63
CA LYS A 186 6.94 -5.44 6.74
C LYS A 186 5.65 -4.77 6.24
N HIS A 187 5.54 -3.47 6.38
CA HIS A 187 4.40 -2.66 5.95
C HIS A 187 4.88 -1.48 5.13
N THR A 188 4.06 -1.01 4.18
CA THR A 188 4.35 0.20 3.41
C THR A 188 4.30 1.44 4.31
N PHE A 189 5.02 2.47 3.96
CA PHE A 189 4.96 3.75 4.68
C PHE A 189 3.57 4.39 4.60
N LEU A 190 2.89 4.23 3.46
CA LEU A 190 1.50 4.69 3.35
C LEU A 190 0.58 3.94 4.31
N ALA A 191 0.71 2.61 4.46
CA ALA A 191 -0.07 1.85 5.45
C ALA A 191 0.20 2.32 6.88
N ILE A 192 1.46 2.61 7.21
CA ILE A 192 1.84 3.11 8.53
C ILE A 192 1.18 4.47 8.81
N ILE A 193 1.24 5.42 7.86
CA ILE A 193 0.61 6.73 8.04
C ILE A 193 -0.90 6.62 8.19
N LEU A 194 -1.54 5.79 7.37
CA LEU A 194 -2.99 5.61 7.42
C LEU A 194 -3.45 5.00 8.73
N HIS A 195 -2.74 4.00 9.21
CA HIS A 195 -3.00 3.40 10.51
C HIS A 195 -2.89 4.45 11.63
N GLU A 196 -1.84 5.26 11.64
CA GLU A 196 -1.69 6.36 12.59
C GLU A 196 -2.85 7.39 12.49
N MET A 197 -3.38 7.63 11.26
CA MET A 197 -4.52 8.51 11.06
C MET A 197 -5.81 7.95 11.66
N ASN A 198 -5.97 6.64 11.75
CA ASN A 198 -7.11 6.01 12.41
C ASN A 198 -7.01 6.10 13.94
N ASP A 199 -5.80 6.07 14.49
CA ASP A 199 -5.57 6.05 15.93
C ASP A 199 -5.58 7.45 16.58
N LYS A 200 -5.29 8.49 15.80
CA LYS A 200 -5.16 9.87 16.29
C LYS A 200 -6.28 10.76 15.74
N SER A 201 -6.46 11.94 16.35
CA SER A 201 -7.48 12.87 15.89
C SER A 201 -7.19 13.40 14.47
N GLU A 202 -8.24 13.63 13.69
CA GLU A 202 -8.17 14.21 12.36
C GLU A 202 -7.43 15.57 12.37
N GLN A 203 -7.70 16.40 13.38
CA GLN A 203 -7.04 17.70 13.56
C GLN A 203 -5.51 17.58 13.68
N TYR A 204 -4.99 16.52 14.32
CA TYR A 204 -3.55 16.30 14.48
C TYR A 204 -2.84 16.16 13.12
N PHE A 205 -3.49 15.52 12.16
CA PHE A 205 -2.94 15.36 10.81
C PHE A 205 -3.20 16.57 9.92
N ASP A 206 -4.36 17.22 10.03
CA ASP A 206 -4.69 18.44 9.27
C ASP A 206 -3.72 19.58 9.56
N GLU A 207 -3.34 19.74 10.81
CA GLU A 207 -2.35 20.74 11.23
C GLU A 207 -0.90 20.31 10.98
N GLY A 208 -0.64 18.99 11.01
CA GLY A 208 0.72 18.43 11.01
C GLY A 208 1.27 18.03 9.65
N LEU A 209 0.41 17.73 8.67
CA LEU A 209 0.82 17.31 7.32
C LEU A 209 0.68 18.41 6.26
N LEU A 210 1.45 18.27 5.19
CA LEU A 210 1.29 19.07 3.97
C LEU A 210 -0.10 18.80 3.37
N GLY A 211 -0.88 19.86 3.08
CA GLY A 211 -2.26 19.74 2.61
C GLY A 211 -2.43 18.94 1.31
N ASN A 212 -1.46 19.00 0.38
CA ASN A 212 -1.49 18.16 -0.82
C ASN A 212 -1.25 16.68 -0.50
N PHE A 213 -0.45 16.37 0.52
CA PHE A 213 -0.24 14.99 0.96
C PHE A 213 -1.50 14.44 1.64
N LEU A 214 -2.08 15.22 2.52
CA LEU A 214 -3.35 14.86 3.16
C LEU A 214 -4.47 14.62 2.13
N THR A 215 -4.61 15.53 1.15
CA THR A 215 -5.55 15.35 0.03
C THR A 215 -5.30 14.04 -0.72
N LEU A 216 -4.04 13.70 -0.98
CA LEU A 216 -3.67 12.46 -1.68
C LEU A 216 -4.08 11.24 -0.86
N LEU A 217 -3.80 11.23 0.45
CA LEU A 217 -4.21 10.14 1.35
C LEU A 217 -5.73 9.95 1.32
N HIS A 218 -6.51 11.02 1.49
CA HIS A 218 -7.97 10.94 1.43
C HIS A 218 -8.51 10.44 0.09
N GLU A 219 -7.90 10.82 -1.03
CA GLU A 219 -8.35 10.39 -2.37
C GLU A 219 -7.94 8.95 -2.73
N PHE A 220 -6.91 8.40 -2.08
CA PHE A 220 -6.53 7.00 -2.24
C PHE A 220 -7.49 6.05 -1.51
N PHE A 221 -8.22 6.55 -0.49
CA PHE A 221 -9.01 5.73 0.43
C PHE A 221 -10.51 6.05 0.45
N LYS A 222 -10.97 6.83 -0.51
CA LYS A 222 -12.38 6.93 -0.85
C LYS A 222 -12.79 5.78 -1.76
#